data_86155f46950acc8f91ce19808ccee470
#
_entry.id   86155f46950acc8f91ce19808ccee470
#
_cell.length_a   1.000
_cell.length_b   1.000
_cell.length_c   1.000
_cell.angle_alpha   90.00
_cell.angle_beta   90.00
_cell.angle_gamma   90.00
#
_symmetry.space_group_name_H-M   'P 1'
#
loop_
_entity.id
_entity.type
_entity.pdbx_description
1 polymer ?
#
loop_
_entity_poly.entity_id
_entity_poly.type
_entity_poly.pdbx_seq_one_letter_code
_entity_poly.pdbx_strand_id
1 'polypeptide(L)'
;MLREVHLAGTPYAMGREHGRQLEDQVHHLALERYELARAFAEAHGVPLTRQQCEEMARQHLQLHSPDVIEEWQGIADGAELPIEDVFFANALTDFQDVLWQSASAEVHGCTSFLVAPDTSQDWHPLIGQTWDMHASAEPVIAIFHRTPDNGPRSLVLSTAGCLTLIGVNEAGLCVGNNNLRPTDAEPGIIYLALLHKALAQDNWDDACDALTADGRASGHNYLVGEAGGRLADIETTAGEHEIFPVDSGTYIHTNHYLSDRLQAFEDPHQDQSSTRHRLERARQRLAAEEQPVTPDGLRQALA
;
A
#
# COMPACT_ATOMS: atom_id res chain seq x y z
N MET A 1 -15.17 4.89 -15.65
CA MET A 1 -15.37 3.55 -15.03
C MET A 1 -13.97 2.94 -14.93
N LEU A 2 -13.57 2.44 -13.77
CA LEU A 2 -12.26 1.80 -13.60
C LEU A 2 -12.18 0.57 -14.51
N ARG A 3 -10.99 0.28 -15.01
CA ARG A 3 -10.73 -0.91 -15.82
C ARG A 3 -10.71 -2.13 -14.91
N GLU A 4 -11.40 -3.19 -15.31
CA GLU A 4 -11.39 -4.49 -14.63
C GLU A 4 -10.52 -5.46 -15.39
N VAL A 5 -9.66 -6.20 -14.69
CA VAL A 5 -8.69 -7.16 -15.21
C VAL A 5 -8.86 -8.48 -14.49
N HIS A 6 -8.96 -9.58 -15.25
CA HIS A 6 -9.11 -10.93 -14.71
C HIS A 6 -7.81 -11.70 -14.88
N LEU A 7 -7.28 -12.18 -13.74
CA LEU A 7 -5.99 -12.89 -13.66
C LEU A 7 -6.22 -14.26 -13.03
N ALA A 8 -5.66 -15.30 -13.62
CA ALA A 8 -5.77 -16.66 -13.09
C ALA A 8 -4.50 -17.48 -13.31
N GLY A 9 -4.23 -18.43 -12.41
CA GLY A 9 -3.12 -19.38 -12.54
C GLY A 9 -2.02 -19.19 -11.52
N THR A 10 -0.79 -19.55 -11.90
CA THR A 10 0.41 -19.34 -11.09
C THR A 10 0.74 -17.85 -10.97
N PRO A 11 1.57 -17.42 -9.98
CA PRO A 11 2.02 -16.02 -9.89
C PRO A 11 2.59 -15.49 -11.21
N TYR A 12 3.46 -16.25 -11.87
CA TYR A 12 3.99 -15.88 -13.19
C TYR A 12 2.90 -15.74 -14.26
N ALA A 13 1.93 -16.68 -14.31
CA ALA A 13 0.85 -16.63 -15.31
C ALA A 13 -0.07 -15.42 -15.10
N MET A 14 -0.42 -15.12 -13.84
CA MET A 14 -1.20 -13.93 -13.49
C MET A 14 -0.45 -12.64 -13.82
N GLY A 15 0.83 -12.56 -13.46
CA GLY A 15 1.68 -11.43 -13.80
C GLY A 15 1.77 -11.21 -15.31
N ARG A 16 1.99 -12.27 -16.10
CA ARG A 16 2.10 -12.18 -17.56
C ARG A 16 0.80 -11.68 -18.21
N GLU A 17 -0.34 -12.16 -17.73
CA GLU A 17 -1.63 -11.68 -18.21
C GLU A 17 -1.90 -10.22 -17.81
N HIS A 18 -1.47 -9.82 -16.59
CA HIS A 18 -1.51 -8.43 -16.13
C HIS A 18 -0.70 -7.52 -17.07
N GLY A 19 0.58 -7.84 -17.31
CA GLY A 19 1.44 -7.06 -18.21
C GLY A 19 0.87 -6.97 -19.62
N ARG A 20 0.40 -8.10 -20.18
CA ARG A 20 -0.18 -8.16 -21.53
C ARG A 20 -1.47 -7.33 -21.68
N GLN A 21 -2.37 -7.36 -20.69
CA GLN A 21 -3.63 -6.62 -20.76
C GLN A 21 -3.46 -5.12 -20.54
N LEU A 22 -2.41 -4.72 -19.82
CA LEU A 22 -2.16 -3.34 -19.41
C LEU A 22 -0.80 -2.81 -19.90
N GLU A 23 -0.28 -3.35 -21.00
CA GLU A 23 1.06 -3.06 -21.53
C GLU A 23 1.37 -1.55 -21.57
N ASP A 24 0.54 -0.76 -22.27
CA ASP A 24 0.73 0.69 -22.37
C ASP A 24 0.73 1.41 -21.02
N GLN A 25 -0.13 0.96 -20.09
CA GLN A 25 -0.25 1.54 -18.76
C GLN A 25 0.95 1.16 -17.87
N VAL A 26 1.47 -0.07 -17.99
CA VAL A 26 2.68 -0.51 -17.28
C VAL A 26 3.89 0.30 -17.76
N HIS A 27 4.06 0.47 -19.07
CA HIS A 27 5.09 1.33 -19.65
C HIS A 27 4.97 2.77 -19.15
N HIS A 28 3.76 3.32 -19.17
CA HIS A 28 3.51 4.69 -18.71
C HIS A 28 3.91 4.86 -17.23
N LEU A 29 3.48 3.94 -16.35
CA LEU A 29 3.80 4.01 -14.93
C LEU A 29 5.30 3.86 -14.67
N ALA A 30 5.96 2.89 -15.32
CA ALA A 30 7.41 2.67 -15.16
C ALA A 30 8.22 3.92 -15.52
N LEU A 31 7.88 4.57 -16.65
CA LEU A 31 8.51 5.81 -17.07
C LEU A 31 8.24 6.95 -16.08
N GLU A 32 7.00 7.13 -15.67
CA GLU A 32 6.60 8.17 -14.73
C GLU A 32 7.33 8.04 -13.39
N ARG A 33 7.38 6.82 -12.83
CA ARG A 33 8.05 6.55 -11.55
C ARG A 33 9.54 6.86 -11.62
N TYR A 34 10.19 6.54 -12.72
CA TYR A 34 11.58 6.92 -12.95
C TYR A 34 11.76 8.46 -12.99
N GLU A 35 10.91 9.17 -13.74
CA GLU A 35 10.99 10.64 -13.84
C GLU A 35 10.70 11.33 -12.50
N LEU A 36 9.76 10.81 -11.71
CA LEU A 36 9.50 11.30 -10.36
C LEU A 36 10.70 11.11 -9.42
N ALA A 37 11.32 9.92 -9.44
CA ALA A 37 12.53 9.66 -8.66
C ALA A 37 13.69 10.57 -9.07
N ARG A 38 13.89 10.75 -10.37
CA ARG A 38 14.93 11.62 -10.92
C ARG A 38 14.71 13.09 -10.52
N ALA A 39 13.49 13.60 -10.68
CA ALA A 39 13.15 14.97 -10.31
C ALA A 39 13.33 15.22 -8.81
N PHE A 40 12.92 14.24 -7.99
CA PHE A 40 13.12 14.29 -6.55
C PHE A 40 14.60 14.32 -6.18
N ALA A 41 15.41 13.43 -6.76
CA ALA A 41 16.85 13.36 -6.54
C ALA A 41 17.57 14.68 -6.95
N GLU A 42 17.20 15.23 -8.11
CA GLU A 42 17.73 16.50 -8.61
C GLU A 42 17.41 17.67 -7.66
N ALA A 43 16.17 17.74 -7.15
CA ALA A 43 15.75 18.75 -6.19
C ALA A 43 16.57 18.71 -4.87
N HIS A 44 17.10 17.53 -4.52
CA HIS A 44 17.95 17.32 -3.34
C HIS A 44 19.45 17.32 -3.65
N GLY A 45 19.87 17.69 -4.86
CA GLY A 45 21.27 17.78 -5.25
C GLY A 45 21.97 16.43 -5.43
N VAL A 46 21.23 15.34 -5.54
CA VAL A 46 21.75 13.98 -5.76
C VAL A 46 21.30 13.48 -7.13
N PRO A 47 22.18 13.53 -8.16
CA PRO A 47 21.77 13.03 -9.47
C PRO A 47 21.51 11.52 -9.42
N LEU A 48 20.35 11.10 -9.94
CA LEU A 48 19.96 9.70 -10.04
C LEU A 48 19.89 9.32 -11.53
N THR A 49 20.68 8.34 -11.91
CA THR A 49 20.67 7.78 -13.27
C THR A 49 19.79 6.54 -13.35
N ARG A 50 19.27 6.22 -14.54
CA ARG A 50 18.52 4.99 -14.78
C ARG A 50 19.33 3.75 -14.38
N GLN A 51 20.61 3.70 -14.71
CA GLN A 51 21.48 2.58 -14.33
C GLN A 51 21.56 2.39 -12.81
N GLN A 52 21.57 3.46 -12.03
CA GLN A 52 21.55 3.37 -10.57
C GLN A 52 20.19 2.83 -10.06
N CYS A 53 19.07 3.26 -10.66
CA CYS A 53 17.74 2.71 -10.34
C CYS A 53 17.67 1.20 -10.63
N GLU A 54 18.17 0.77 -11.80
CA GLU A 54 18.22 -0.64 -12.17
C GLU A 54 19.10 -1.47 -11.23
N GLU A 55 20.25 -0.95 -10.81
CA GLU A 55 21.12 -1.62 -9.86
C GLU A 55 20.48 -1.76 -8.48
N MET A 56 19.83 -0.70 -8.00
CA MET A 56 19.06 -0.75 -6.76
C MET A 56 17.92 -1.77 -6.85
N ALA A 57 17.17 -1.75 -7.94
CA ALA A 57 16.10 -2.72 -8.17
C ALA A 57 16.63 -4.16 -8.13
N ARG A 58 17.75 -4.47 -8.78
CA ARG A 58 18.37 -5.80 -8.76
C ARG A 58 18.76 -6.26 -7.36
N GLN A 59 19.33 -5.37 -6.55
CA GLN A 59 19.73 -5.68 -5.18
C GLN A 59 18.53 -5.97 -4.29
N HIS A 60 17.47 -5.18 -4.41
CA HIS A 60 16.26 -5.33 -3.60
C HIS A 60 15.36 -6.49 -4.02
N LEU A 61 15.27 -6.80 -5.33
CA LEU A 61 14.47 -7.93 -5.83
C LEU A 61 14.76 -9.24 -5.09
N GLN A 62 16.04 -9.50 -4.78
CA GLN A 62 16.48 -10.73 -4.13
C GLN A 62 16.03 -10.87 -2.67
N LEU A 63 15.52 -9.78 -2.06
CA LEU A 63 15.03 -9.79 -0.68
C LEU A 63 13.56 -10.28 -0.58
N HIS A 64 12.90 -10.47 -1.73
CA HIS A 64 11.50 -10.86 -1.79
C HIS A 64 11.33 -12.38 -1.98
N SER A 65 10.15 -12.87 -1.63
CA SER A 65 9.83 -14.29 -1.80
C SER A 65 9.72 -14.68 -3.28
N PRO A 66 10.03 -15.95 -3.63
CA PRO A 66 10.04 -16.41 -5.02
C PRO A 66 8.72 -16.18 -5.77
N ASP A 67 7.57 -16.38 -5.13
CA ASP A 67 6.24 -16.18 -5.70
C ASP A 67 5.99 -14.74 -6.12
N VAL A 68 6.44 -13.78 -5.31
CA VAL A 68 6.36 -12.35 -5.61
C VAL A 68 7.29 -11.98 -6.78
N ILE A 69 8.50 -12.50 -6.79
CA ILE A 69 9.46 -12.30 -7.90
C ILE A 69 8.92 -12.89 -9.20
N GLU A 70 8.32 -14.09 -9.16
CA GLU A 70 7.69 -14.72 -10.32
C GLU A 70 6.53 -13.88 -10.88
N GLU A 71 5.73 -13.26 -10.04
CA GLU A 71 4.65 -12.40 -10.52
C GLU A 71 5.19 -11.12 -11.18
N TRP A 72 6.20 -10.46 -10.59
CA TRP A 72 6.86 -9.32 -11.24
C TRP A 72 7.54 -9.72 -12.56
N GLN A 73 8.19 -10.89 -12.63
CA GLN A 73 8.76 -11.39 -13.87
C GLN A 73 7.67 -11.62 -14.93
N GLY A 74 6.53 -12.16 -14.50
CA GLY A 74 5.38 -12.30 -15.38
C GLY A 74 4.89 -10.96 -15.93
N ILE A 75 4.72 -9.94 -15.07
CA ILE A 75 4.33 -8.59 -15.49
C ILE A 75 5.34 -8.02 -16.49
N ALA A 76 6.62 -8.15 -16.21
CA ALA A 76 7.70 -7.68 -17.05
C ALA A 76 7.68 -8.35 -18.44
N ASP A 77 7.58 -9.67 -18.49
CA ASP A 77 7.50 -10.43 -19.74
C ASP A 77 6.22 -10.12 -20.53
N GLY A 78 5.11 -9.92 -19.82
CA GLY A 78 3.82 -9.58 -20.43
C GLY A 78 3.74 -8.17 -21.02
N ALA A 79 4.49 -7.24 -20.43
CA ALA A 79 4.61 -5.84 -20.88
C ALA A 79 5.88 -5.57 -21.70
N GLU A 80 6.70 -6.59 -21.99
CA GLU A 80 7.96 -6.46 -22.74
C GLU A 80 8.94 -5.43 -22.11
N LEU A 81 9.01 -5.41 -20.77
CA LEU A 81 9.89 -4.54 -19.99
C LEU A 81 10.92 -5.34 -19.19
N PRO A 82 12.07 -4.75 -18.82
CA PRO A 82 12.92 -5.32 -17.79
C PRO A 82 12.19 -5.45 -16.44
N ILE A 83 12.45 -6.53 -15.70
CA ILE A 83 11.87 -6.73 -14.36
C ILE A 83 12.27 -5.60 -13.41
N GLU A 84 13.46 -5.04 -13.58
CA GLU A 84 13.95 -3.90 -12.78
C GLU A 84 13.05 -2.67 -12.91
N ASP A 85 12.51 -2.40 -14.11
CA ASP A 85 11.61 -1.27 -14.34
C ASP A 85 10.26 -1.51 -13.64
N VAL A 86 9.73 -2.72 -13.72
CA VAL A 86 8.48 -3.12 -13.04
C VAL A 86 8.66 -3.06 -11.52
N PHE A 87 9.75 -3.61 -11.00
CA PHE A 87 10.04 -3.57 -9.57
C PHE A 87 10.22 -2.13 -9.08
N PHE A 88 10.98 -1.30 -9.80
CA PHE A 88 11.18 0.10 -9.44
C PHE A 88 9.85 0.88 -9.38
N ALA A 89 8.92 0.60 -10.30
CA ALA A 89 7.59 1.20 -10.26
C ALA A 89 6.81 0.82 -8.99
N ASN A 90 6.99 -0.39 -8.47
CA ASN A 90 6.41 -0.86 -7.21
C ASN A 90 7.10 -0.25 -5.98
N ALA A 91 8.41 -0.03 -6.04
CA ALA A 91 9.25 0.28 -4.89
C ALA A 91 9.47 1.78 -4.66
N LEU A 92 8.95 2.68 -5.51
CA LEU A 92 9.31 4.11 -5.48
C LEU A 92 9.18 4.75 -4.10
N THR A 93 8.08 4.47 -3.39
CA THR A 93 7.82 5.05 -2.05
C THR A 93 8.88 4.62 -1.05
N ASP A 94 9.13 3.29 -0.94
CA ASP A 94 10.15 2.76 -0.05
C ASP A 94 11.57 3.25 -0.45
N PHE A 95 11.86 3.35 -1.74
CA PHE A 95 13.13 3.87 -2.21
C PHE A 95 13.34 5.35 -1.87
N GLN A 96 12.28 6.15 -1.90
CA GLN A 96 12.35 7.53 -1.46
C GLN A 96 12.73 7.62 0.02
N ASP A 97 12.17 6.77 0.86
CA ASP A 97 12.49 6.73 2.28
C ASP A 97 13.93 6.24 2.54
N VAL A 98 14.37 5.20 1.82
CA VAL A 98 15.73 4.63 1.96
C VAL A 98 16.81 5.60 1.50
N LEU A 99 16.59 6.31 0.39
CA LEU A 99 17.62 7.16 -0.25
C LEU A 99 17.67 8.57 0.32
N TRP A 100 16.54 9.11 0.80
CA TRP A 100 16.41 10.53 1.11
C TRP A 100 15.76 10.79 2.47
N GLN A 101 16.22 10.09 3.51
CA GLN A 101 15.73 10.20 4.88
C GLN A 101 15.67 11.65 5.42
N SER A 102 16.44 12.59 4.85
CA SER A 102 16.50 13.98 5.29
C SER A 102 15.80 14.97 4.34
N ALA A 103 15.12 14.49 3.30
CA ALA A 103 14.53 15.35 2.29
C ALA A 103 13.05 15.62 2.56
N SER A 104 12.62 16.89 2.48
CA SER A 104 11.19 17.23 2.50
C SER A 104 10.55 16.79 1.18
N ALA A 105 9.86 15.64 1.18
CA ALA A 105 9.05 15.23 0.05
C ALA A 105 7.65 15.83 0.13
N GLU A 106 7.03 16.11 -1.02
CA GLU A 106 5.58 16.36 -1.06
C GLU A 106 4.87 15.13 -0.48
N VAL A 107 4.14 15.33 0.60
CA VAL A 107 3.41 14.25 1.29
C VAL A 107 2.10 14.02 0.54
N HIS A 108 2.05 12.97 -0.26
CA HIS A 108 0.77 12.44 -0.71
C HIS A 108 -0.03 11.98 0.50
N GLY A 109 -1.33 12.26 0.51
CA GLY A 109 -2.16 12.06 1.67
C GLY A 109 -3.04 10.82 1.55
N CYS A 110 -3.17 10.06 2.62
CA CYS A 110 -4.20 9.05 2.77
C CYS A 110 -4.95 9.32 4.06
N THR A 111 -6.25 9.07 4.05
CA THR A 111 -7.06 9.03 5.28
C THR A 111 -7.79 7.71 5.29
N SER A 112 -7.61 6.93 6.32
CA SER A 112 -8.19 5.60 6.45
C SER A 112 -9.02 5.47 7.71
N PHE A 113 -9.92 4.52 7.71
CA PHE A 113 -10.79 4.24 8.85
C PHE A 113 -11.11 2.76 8.97
N LEU A 114 -11.29 2.34 10.21
CA LEU A 114 -11.85 1.07 10.63
C LEU A 114 -13.09 1.35 11.46
N VAL A 115 -14.22 0.69 11.17
CA VAL A 115 -15.46 0.80 11.95
C VAL A 115 -15.79 -0.57 12.49
N ALA A 116 -15.82 -0.69 13.80
CA ALA A 116 -16.15 -1.94 14.47
C ALA A 116 -17.64 -2.34 14.24
N PRO A 117 -17.96 -3.63 14.29
CA PRO A 117 -19.32 -4.13 14.03
C PRO A 117 -20.40 -3.50 14.90
N ASP A 118 -20.12 -3.20 16.17
CA ASP A 118 -21.05 -2.57 17.11
C ASP A 118 -21.46 -1.14 16.72
N THR A 119 -20.66 -0.50 15.88
CA THR A 119 -20.84 0.89 15.43
C THR A 119 -21.39 0.96 14.00
N SER A 120 -21.29 -0.10 13.21
CA SER A 120 -21.77 -0.15 11.83
C SER A 120 -23.27 -0.53 11.75
N GLN A 121 -23.96 -0.06 10.69
CA GLN A 121 -25.40 -0.28 10.50
C GLN A 121 -25.77 -1.76 10.44
N ASP A 122 -25.01 -2.60 9.79
CA ASP A 122 -25.33 -4.00 9.52
C ASP A 122 -24.55 -4.99 10.38
N TRP A 123 -23.92 -4.52 11.46
CA TRP A 123 -23.07 -5.34 12.34
C TRP A 123 -21.90 -6.02 11.62
N HIS A 124 -21.48 -5.47 10.50
CA HIS A 124 -20.27 -5.89 9.77
C HIS A 124 -19.18 -4.85 9.94
N PRO A 125 -17.90 -5.26 10.01
CA PRO A 125 -16.80 -4.30 10.03
C PRO A 125 -16.76 -3.51 8.72
N LEU A 126 -16.42 -2.22 8.79
CA LEU A 126 -16.18 -1.40 7.60
C LEU A 126 -14.73 -0.96 7.59
N ILE A 127 -14.12 -1.09 6.43
CA ILE A 127 -12.75 -0.62 6.16
C ILE A 127 -12.80 0.24 4.91
N GLY A 128 -12.10 1.37 4.95
CA GLY A 128 -11.97 2.21 3.77
C GLY A 128 -10.87 3.24 3.91
N GLN A 129 -10.50 3.82 2.78
CA GLN A 129 -9.51 4.88 2.73
C GLN A 129 -9.71 5.78 1.50
N THR A 130 -9.21 7.03 1.60
CA THR A 130 -8.80 7.82 0.45
C THR A 130 -7.35 7.51 0.12
N TRP A 131 -7.01 7.59 -1.16
CA TRP A 131 -5.64 7.44 -1.63
C TRP A 131 -5.31 8.61 -2.55
N ASP A 132 -4.54 9.56 -2.01
CA ASP A 132 -4.17 10.76 -2.74
C ASP A 132 -2.79 10.53 -3.38
N MET A 133 -2.77 10.57 -4.70
CA MET A 133 -1.59 10.31 -5.51
C MET A 133 -1.49 11.35 -6.63
N HIS A 134 -0.38 11.40 -7.34
CA HIS A 134 -0.23 12.23 -8.55
C HIS A 134 -1.36 11.97 -9.53
N ALA A 135 -1.90 13.03 -10.15
CA ALA A 135 -2.99 12.92 -11.13
C ALA A 135 -2.64 12.01 -12.31
N SER A 136 -1.37 11.88 -12.64
CA SER A 136 -0.84 10.95 -13.64
C SER A 136 -1.07 9.46 -13.32
N ALA A 137 -1.34 9.10 -12.05
CA ALA A 137 -1.71 7.74 -11.68
C ALA A 137 -3.17 7.38 -12.05
N GLU A 138 -4.07 8.36 -12.23
CA GLU A 138 -5.49 8.10 -12.52
C GLU A 138 -5.70 7.20 -13.75
N PRO A 139 -5.02 7.39 -14.89
CA PRO A 139 -5.22 6.56 -16.08
C PRO A 139 -4.76 5.10 -15.93
N VAL A 140 -3.93 4.81 -14.93
CA VAL A 140 -3.32 3.49 -14.72
C VAL A 140 -3.94 2.71 -13.54
N ILE A 141 -4.95 3.28 -12.86
CA ILE A 141 -5.68 2.56 -11.80
C ILE A 141 -6.58 1.49 -12.41
N ALA A 142 -6.53 0.28 -11.84
CA ALA A 142 -7.36 -0.85 -12.25
C ALA A 142 -7.85 -1.67 -11.05
N ILE A 143 -8.93 -2.43 -11.29
CA ILE A 143 -9.44 -3.44 -10.39
C ILE A 143 -9.03 -4.81 -10.94
N PHE A 144 -8.38 -5.62 -10.11
CA PHE A 144 -7.90 -6.94 -10.47
C PHE A 144 -8.73 -8.02 -9.77
N HIS A 145 -9.38 -8.87 -10.57
CA HIS A 145 -10.01 -10.11 -10.11
C HIS A 145 -8.96 -11.22 -10.21
N ARG A 146 -8.48 -11.68 -9.07
CA ARG A 146 -7.39 -12.66 -8.98
C ARG A 146 -7.94 -14.04 -8.60
N THR A 147 -7.54 -15.04 -9.34
CA THR A 147 -7.89 -16.45 -9.11
C THR A 147 -6.61 -17.29 -9.17
N PRO A 148 -5.80 -17.28 -8.09
CA PRO A 148 -4.55 -18.04 -8.05
C PRO A 148 -4.81 -19.55 -8.01
N ASP A 149 -3.84 -20.34 -8.50
CA ASP A 149 -3.89 -21.81 -8.40
C ASP A 149 -3.79 -22.29 -6.94
N ASN A 150 -3.13 -21.50 -6.09
CA ASN A 150 -3.01 -21.76 -4.65
C ASN A 150 -3.35 -20.48 -3.87
N GLY A 151 -4.17 -20.62 -2.83
CA GLY A 151 -4.63 -19.52 -1.99
C GLY A 151 -6.00 -18.95 -2.40
N PRO A 152 -6.50 -17.96 -1.66
CA PRO A 152 -7.82 -17.40 -1.84
C PRO A 152 -7.92 -16.51 -3.08
N ARG A 153 -9.09 -16.51 -3.72
CA ARG A 153 -9.41 -15.50 -4.73
C ARG A 153 -9.50 -14.13 -4.08
N SER A 154 -9.11 -13.10 -4.82
CA SER A 154 -9.13 -11.73 -4.30
C SER A 154 -9.59 -10.70 -5.32
N LEU A 155 -10.11 -9.58 -4.79
CA LEU A 155 -10.40 -8.37 -5.52
C LEU A 155 -9.44 -7.29 -5.03
N VAL A 156 -8.65 -6.75 -5.93
CA VAL A 156 -7.58 -5.80 -5.62
C VAL A 156 -7.75 -4.53 -6.43
N LEU A 157 -7.62 -3.38 -5.77
CA LEU A 157 -7.40 -2.10 -6.43
C LEU A 157 -5.90 -1.81 -6.40
N SER A 158 -5.31 -1.55 -7.56
CA SER A 158 -3.91 -1.16 -7.70
C SER A 158 -3.68 -0.38 -8.98
N THR A 159 -2.44 -0.02 -9.25
CA THR A 159 -2.00 0.56 -10.52
C THR A 159 -1.43 -0.52 -11.45
N ALA A 160 -1.50 -0.28 -12.75
CA ALA A 160 -0.92 -1.18 -13.75
C ALA A 160 0.57 -1.43 -13.49
N GLY A 161 0.98 -2.68 -13.49
CA GLY A 161 2.37 -3.09 -13.17
C GLY A 161 2.67 -3.25 -11.69
N CYS A 162 1.77 -2.83 -10.80
CA CYS A 162 1.96 -2.97 -9.35
C CYS A 162 1.18 -4.15 -8.77
N LEU A 163 1.69 -4.66 -7.65
CA LEU A 163 1.04 -5.69 -6.86
C LEU A 163 -0.17 -5.11 -6.07
N THR A 164 -0.56 -5.76 -5.00
CA THR A 164 -1.71 -5.35 -4.18
C THR A 164 -1.46 -4.00 -3.48
N LEU A 165 -2.36 -3.03 -3.69
CA LEU A 165 -2.39 -1.79 -2.92
C LEU A 165 -3.48 -1.84 -1.84
N ILE A 166 -4.70 -2.18 -2.22
CA ILE A 166 -5.88 -2.34 -1.36
C ILE A 166 -6.64 -3.55 -1.87
N GLY A 167 -7.19 -4.38 -0.98
CA GLY A 167 -7.94 -5.52 -1.47
C GLY A 167 -8.72 -6.27 -0.40
N VAL A 168 -9.55 -7.19 -0.90
CA VAL A 168 -10.33 -8.15 -0.12
C VAL A 168 -10.20 -9.53 -0.76
N ASN A 169 -10.17 -10.59 0.05
CA ASN A 169 -10.14 -11.95 -0.45
C ASN A 169 -11.38 -12.77 -0.01
N GLU A 170 -11.53 -13.95 -0.61
CA GLU A 170 -12.70 -14.82 -0.35
C GLU A 170 -12.69 -15.48 1.04
N ALA A 171 -11.53 -15.47 1.74
CA ALA A 171 -11.48 -15.87 3.16
C ALA A 171 -12.04 -14.77 4.10
N GLY A 172 -12.38 -13.60 3.54
CA GLY A 172 -12.94 -12.47 4.28
C GLY A 172 -11.88 -11.52 4.83
N LEU A 173 -10.62 -11.67 4.47
CA LEU A 173 -9.58 -10.71 4.83
C LEU A 173 -9.64 -9.48 3.93
N CYS A 174 -9.43 -8.30 4.54
CA CYS A 174 -9.31 -7.02 3.85
C CYS A 174 -8.05 -6.32 4.31
N VAL A 175 -7.31 -5.69 3.39
CA VAL A 175 -6.12 -4.91 3.68
C VAL A 175 -6.14 -3.55 2.99
N GLY A 176 -5.54 -2.55 3.63
CA GLY A 176 -5.30 -1.22 3.10
C GLY A 176 -4.06 -0.62 3.75
N ASN A 177 -3.66 0.60 3.37
CA ASN A 177 -2.46 1.20 3.92
C ASN A 177 -2.45 2.74 3.85
N ASN A 178 -1.63 3.34 4.74
CA ASN A 178 -1.16 4.72 4.63
C ASN A 178 0.36 4.73 4.67
N ASN A 179 1.00 5.64 3.93
CA ASN A 179 2.44 5.81 4.02
C ASN A 179 2.82 6.49 5.35
N LEU A 180 3.86 5.98 5.99
CA LEU A 180 4.56 6.59 7.13
C LEU A 180 6.03 6.77 6.75
N ARG A 181 6.70 7.75 7.33
CA ARG A 181 8.11 8.01 7.04
C ARG A 181 8.96 7.82 8.29
N PRO A 182 9.58 6.64 8.46
CA PRO A 182 10.50 6.39 9.55
C PRO A 182 11.92 6.84 9.20
N THR A 183 12.73 7.06 10.23
CA THR A 183 14.16 7.36 10.11
C THR A 183 15.05 6.11 10.02
N ASP A 184 14.50 4.92 10.17
CA ASP A 184 15.20 3.63 10.12
C ASP A 184 15.03 2.88 8.80
N ALA A 185 14.50 3.55 7.75
CA ALA A 185 14.32 2.93 6.44
C ALA A 185 15.64 2.37 5.88
N GLU A 186 15.61 1.14 5.37
CA GLU A 186 16.77 0.42 4.87
C GLU A 186 16.39 -0.50 3.69
N PRO A 187 17.35 -1.03 2.93
CA PRO A 187 17.06 -2.01 1.89
C PRO A 187 16.29 -3.22 2.43
N GLY A 188 15.09 -3.48 1.91
CA GLY A 188 14.20 -4.50 2.48
C GLY A 188 13.02 -4.86 1.58
N ILE A 189 12.05 -5.55 2.18
CA ILE A 189 10.80 -5.96 1.53
C ILE A 189 9.89 -4.73 1.42
N ILE A 190 9.46 -4.42 0.20
CA ILE A 190 8.59 -3.26 -0.06
C ILE A 190 7.15 -3.52 0.39
N TYR A 191 6.43 -2.44 0.76
CA TYR A 191 5.08 -2.53 1.33
C TYR A 191 4.05 -3.21 0.41
N LEU A 192 4.12 -3.01 -0.90
CA LEU A 192 3.20 -3.67 -1.84
C LEU A 192 3.35 -5.20 -1.84
N ALA A 193 4.57 -5.70 -1.63
CA ALA A 193 4.82 -7.13 -1.48
C ALA A 193 4.25 -7.67 -0.16
N LEU A 194 4.34 -6.91 0.93
CA LEU A 194 3.76 -7.28 2.23
C LEU A 194 2.23 -7.34 2.15
N LEU A 195 1.59 -6.32 1.59
CA LEU A 195 0.13 -6.30 1.35
C LEU A 195 -0.32 -7.46 0.46
N HIS A 196 0.44 -7.73 -0.60
CA HIS A 196 0.18 -8.84 -1.51
C HIS A 196 0.22 -10.19 -0.79
N LYS A 197 1.24 -10.40 0.04
CA LYS A 197 1.38 -11.62 0.85
C LYS A 197 0.30 -11.74 1.92
N ALA A 198 -0.07 -10.65 2.57
CA ALA A 198 -1.14 -10.65 3.57
C ALA A 198 -2.49 -11.02 2.93
N LEU A 199 -2.80 -10.50 1.75
CA LEU A 199 -4.05 -10.79 1.05
C LEU A 199 -4.07 -12.20 0.43
N ALA A 200 -2.93 -12.86 0.30
CA ALA A 200 -2.82 -14.26 -0.13
C ALA A 200 -3.07 -15.27 1.00
N GLN A 201 -3.21 -14.81 2.25
CA GLN A 201 -3.49 -15.68 3.39
C GLN A 201 -5.00 -16.01 3.50
N ASP A 202 -5.30 -17.10 4.18
CA ASP A 202 -6.68 -17.55 4.44
C ASP A 202 -7.13 -17.32 5.89
N ASN A 203 -6.25 -16.78 6.75
CA ASN A 203 -6.53 -16.49 8.14
C ASN A 203 -5.85 -15.19 8.62
N TRP A 204 -6.39 -14.68 9.72
CA TRP A 204 -5.98 -13.42 10.34
C TRP A 204 -4.52 -13.37 10.81
N ASP A 205 -4.09 -14.43 11.50
CA ASP A 205 -2.80 -14.42 12.16
C ASP A 205 -1.67 -14.41 11.12
N ASP A 206 -1.76 -15.25 10.09
CA ASP A 206 -0.78 -15.27 8.98
C ASP A 206 -0.81 -13.96 8.16
N ALA A 207 -1.98 -13.30 8.03
CA ALA A 207 -2.07 -12.00 7.37
C ALA A 207 -1.35 -10.91 8.17
N CYS A 208 -1.52 -10.86 9.48
CA CYS A 208 -0.80 -9.94 10.36
C CYS A 208 0.72 -10.23 10.37
N ASP A 209 1.11 -11.50 10.43
CA ASP A 209 2.51 -11.92 10.39
C ASP A 209 3.18 -11.50 9.06
N ALA A 210 2.45 -11.57 7.94
CA ALA A 210 2.96 -11.12 6.65
C ALA A 210 3.23 -9.60 6.63
N LEU A 211 2.38 -8.78 7.27
CA LEU A 211 2.55 -7.33 7.32
C LEU A 211 3.64 -6.89 8.31
N THR A 212 3.88 -7.68 9.34
CA THR A 212 4.87 -7.39 10.40
C THR A 212 6.17 -8.17 10.21
N ALA A 213 6.34 -8.87 9.09
CA ALA A 213 7.54 -9.65 8.79
C ALA A 213 8.82 -8.81 8.90
N ASP A 214 9.90 -9.42 9.41
CA ASP A 214 11.20 -8.78 9.50
C ASP A 214 11.79 -8.44 8.12
N GLY A 215 12.68 -7.45 8.09
CA GLY A 215 13.34 -7.01 6.86
C GLY A 215 12.46 -6.12 5.96
N ARG A 216 11.52 -5.39 6.51
CA ARG A 216 10.75 -4.36 5.81
C ARG A 216 11.68 -3.23 5.35
N ALA A 217 11.37 -2.65 4.19
CA ALA A 217 12.17 -1.54 3.66
C ALA A 217 11.91 -0.21 4.39
N SER A 218 10.68 0.06 4.75
CA SER A 218 10.25 1.33 5.34
C SER A 218 9.04 1.16 6.26
N GLY A 219 8.47 2.27 6.71
CA GLY A 219 7.30 2.33 7.58
C GLY A 219 6.01 2.55 6.82
N HIS A 220 5.01 1.79 7.23
CA HIS A 220 3.64 1.97 6.75
C HIS A 220 2.67 1.73 7.90
N ASN A 221 1.50 2.34 7.77
CA ASN A 221 0.34 1.92 8.52
C ASN A 221 -0.47 0.95 7.66
N TYR A 222 -0.84 -0.19 8.21
CA TYR A 222 -1.71 -1.17 7.55
C TYR A 222 -3.04 -1.28 8.26
N LEU A 223 -4.11 -1.30 7.48
CA LEU A 223 -5.45 -1.61 7.93
C LEU A 223 -5.69 -3.09 7.65
N VAL A 224 -6.11 -3.83 8.65
CA VAL A 224 -6.48 -5.24 8.49
C VAL A 224 -7.87 -5.45 9.04
N GLY A 225 -8.69 -6.19 8.30
CA GLY A 225 -10.01 -6.60 8.74
C GLY A 225 -10.33 -8.00 8.31
N GLU A 226 -11.19 -8.62 9.10
CA GLU A 226 -11.74 -9.95 8.84
C GLU A 226 -13.27 -9.91 8.88
N ALA A 227 -13.93 -10.62 7.98
CA ALA A 227 -15.39 -10.70 7.92
C ALA A 227 -16.04 -11.15 9.24
N GLY A 228 -15.29 -11.88 10.09
CA GLY A 228 -15.67 -12.25 11.45
C GLY A 228 -15.76 -11.11 12.45
N GLY A 229 -15.33 -9.91 12.08
CA GLY A 229 -15.43 -8.69 12.88
C GLY A 229 -14.13 -8.22 13.50
N ARG A 230 -13.02 -8.97 13.41
CA ARG A 230 -11.72 -8.50 13.89
C ARG A 230 -11.20 -7.38 12.99
N LEU A 231 -10.69 -6.33 13.63
CA LEU A 231 -10.08 -5.19 13.00
C LEU A 231 -8.81 -4.81 13.74
N ALA A 232 -7.78 -4.42 13.02
CA ALA A 232 -6.59 -3.82 13.59
C ALA A 232 -6.00 -2.77 12.65
N ASP A 233 -5.39 -1.77 13.27
CA ASP A 233 -4.47 -0.84 12.68
C ASP A 233 -3.05 -1.26 13.07
N ILE A 234 -2.12 -1.32 12.13
CA ILE A 234 -0.76 -1.80 12.36
C ILE A 234 0.22 -0.76 11.87
N GLU A 235 0.85 -0.05 12.78
CA GLU A 235 1.95 0.86 12.44
C GLU A 235 3.28 0.11 12.41
N THR A 236 4.08 0.36 11.38
CA THR A 236 5.40 -0.26 11.23
C THR A 236 6.47 0.77 10.91
N THR A 237 7.72 0.47 11.30
CA THR A 237 8.95 1.02 10.74
C THR A 237 9.71 -0.10 10.01
N ALA A 238 10.93 0.12 9.56
CA ALA A 238 11.75 -0.96 9.01
C ALA A 238 11.99 -2.07 10.05
N GLY A 239 12.31 -1.69 11.31
CA GLY A 239 12.67 -2.63 12.38
C GLY A 239 11.58 -2.92 13.41
N GLU A 240 10.59 -2.05 13.58
CA GLU A 240 9.62 -2.12 14.69
C GLU A 240 8.17 -2.13 14.16
N HIS A 241 7.23 -2.56 14.98
CA HIS A 241 5.79 -2.46 14.69
C HIS A 241 4.96 -2.40 15.98
N GLU A 242 3.74 -1.86 15.87
CA GLU A 242 2.73 -1.89 16.91
C GLU A 242 1.34 -2.18 16.32
N ILE A 243 0.59 -3.07 16.97
CA ILE A 243 -0.74 -3.50 16.54
C ILE A 243 -1.78 -2.90 17.49
N PHE A 244 -2.75 -2.20 16.93
CA PHE A 244 -3.87 -1.58 17.65
C PHE A 244 -5.17 -2.31 17.29
N PRO A 245 -5.64 -3.27 18.12
CA PRO A 245 -6.93 -3.88 17.92
C PRO A 245 -8.06 -2.84 18.01
N VAL A 246 -9.05 -2.94 17.12
CA VAL A 246 -10.23 -2.06 17.10
C VAL A 246 -11.47 -2.88 17.44
N ASP A 247 -11.72 -3.02 18.74
CA ASP A 247 -12.81 -3.88 19.26
C ASP A 247 -14.16 -3.17 19.28
N SER A 248 -14.18 -1.83 19.25
CA SER A 248 -15.39 -1.00 19.28
C SER A 248 -15.18 0.37 18.66
N GLY A 249 -16.26 0.99 18.21
CA GLY A 249 -16.21 2.37 17.70
C GLY A 249 -15.56 2.50 16.33
N THR A 250 -14.91 3.62 16.12
CA THR A 250 -14.23 3.99 14.86
C THR A 250 -12.79 4.38 15.13
N TYR A 251 -11.87 3.82 14.34
CA TYR A 251 -10.46 4.19 14.34
C TYR A 251 -10.10 4.87 13.02
N ILE A 252 -9.31 5.93 13.09
CA ILE A 252 -8.91 6.74 11.93
C ILE A 252 -7.41 6.93 11.95
N HIS A 253 -6.78 6.72 10.81
CA HIS A 253 -5.37 6.96 10.61
C HIS A 253 -5.10 7.85 9.39
N THR A 254 -3.97 8.55 9.41
CA THR A 254 -3.48 9.37 8.29
C THR A 254 -2.01 9.04 8.01
N ASN A 255 -1.12 10.02 7.85
CA ASN A 255 0.28 9.79 7.46
C ASN A 255 1.28 10.27 8.53
N HIS A 256 1.04 9.97 9.80
CA HIS A 256 1.97 10.19 10.91
C HIS A 256 1.73 9.15 11.99
N TYR A 257 2.73 8.81 12.76
CA TYR A 257 2.63 7.81 13.82
C TYR A 257 1.69 8.25 14.94
N LEU A 258 0.76 7.39 15.34
CA LEU A 258 -0.10 7.56 16.51
C LEU A 258 0.45 6.80 17.72
N SER A 259 1.29 5.79 17.51
CA SER A 259 2.02 5.07 18.55
C SER A 259 3.01 5.99 19.27
N ASP A 260 2.88 6.15 20.58
CA ASP A 260 3.85 6.91 21.40
C ASP A 260 5.26 6.32 21.26
N ARG A 261 5.38 5.00 21.08
CA ARG A 261 6.66 4.30 20.91
C ARG A 261 7.28 4.55 19.54
N LEU A 262 6.48 4.47 18.47
CA LEU A 262 6.98 4.58 17.11
C LEU A 262 7.18 6.03 16.65
N GLN A 263 6.57 7.02 17.32
CA GLN A 263 6.86 8.44 17.07
C GLN A 263 8.35 8.80 17.22
N ALA A 264 9.11 8.00 17.99
CA ALA A 264 10.57 8.19 18.11
C ALA A 264 11.32 7.94 16.77
N PHE A 265 10.71 7.21 15.84
CA PHE A 265 11.24 6.93 14.50
C PHE A 265 10.70 7.88 13.43
N GLU A 266 9.78 8.78 13.77
CA GLU A 266 9.16 9.68 12.79
C GLU A 266 10.20 10.65 12.19
N ASP A 267 10.15 10.85 10.86
CA ASP A 267 11.05 11.78 10.18
C ASP A 267 10.79 13.22 10.66
N PRO A 268 11.75 13.86 11.38
CA PRO A 268 11.57 15.20 11.93
C PRO A 268 11.50 16.30 10.85
N HIS A 269 11.84 15.99 9.61
CA HIS A 269 11.79 16.93 8.48
C HIS A 269 10.46 16.89 7.71
N GLN A 270 9.60 15.91 8.02
CA GLN A 270 8.27 15.81 7.40
C GLN A 270 7.35 16.92 7.93
N ASP A 271 6.74 17.70 7.01
CA ASP A 271 5.64 18.59 7.40
C ASP A 271 4.38 17.77 7.72
N GLN A 272 4.03 17.74 8.99
CA GLN A 272 2.88 17.00 9.50
C GLN A 272 1.61 17.83 9.63
N SER A 273 1.62 19.09 9.23
CA SER A 273 0.47 20.00 9.41
C SER A 273 -0.78 19.47 8.69
N SER A 274 -0.64 19.04 7.44
CA SER A 274 -1.73 18.48 6.64
C SER A 274 -2.27 17.17 7.23
N THR A 275 -1.39 16.22 7.57
CA THR A 275 -1.81 14.91 8.07
C THR A 275 -2.52 15.01 9.43
N ARG A 276 -2.03 15.84 10.35
CA ARG A 276 -2.69 16.10 11.65
C ARG A 276 -4.02 16.82 11.48
N HIS A 277 -4.11 17.80 10.58
CA HIS A 277 -5.36 18.48 10.29
C HIS A 277 -6.41 17.53 9.70
N ARG A 278 -6.03 16.66 8.76
CA ARG A 278 -6.93 15.65 8.16
C ARG A 278 -7.44 14.66 9.20
N LEU A 279 -6.58 14.18 10.11
CA LEU A 279 -6.97 13.29 11.18
C LEU A 279 -8.03 13.94 12.09
N GLU A 280 -7.75 15.15 12.56
CA GLU A 280 -8.69 15.88 13.43
C GLU A 280 -10.02 16.15 12.72
N ARG A 281 -9.99 16.57 11.46
CA ARG A 281 -11.19 16.83 10.68
C ARG A 281 -12.02 15.57 10.43
N ALA A 282 -11.36 14.43 10.12
CA ALA A 282 -12.05 13.17 9.93
C ALA A 282 -12.70 12.69 11.24
N ARG A 283 -12.02 12.82 12.37
CA ARG A 283 -12.60 12.53 13.70
C ARG A 283 -13.83 13.38 14.01
N GLN A 284 -13.75 14.68 13.76
CA GLN A 284 -14.89 15.60 13.97
C GLN A 284 -16.08 15.26 13.07
N ARG A 285 -15.84 14.97 11.80
CA ARG A 285 -16.90 14.60 10.85
C ARG A 285 -17.58 13.29 11.23
N LEU A 286 -16.80 12.24 11.52
CA LEU A 286 -17.36 10.94 11.93
C LEU A 286 -18.07 11.00 13.28
N ALA A 287 -17.62 11.85 14.21
CA ALA A 287 -18.33 12.07 15.46
C ALA A 287 -19.67 12.82 15.28
N ALA A 288 -19.82 13.56 14.19
CA ALA A 288 -21.06 14.28 13.84
C ALA A 288 -22.05 13.42 13.03
N GLU A 289 -21.60 12.28 12.46
CA GLU A 289 -22.46 11.35 11.73
C GLU A 289 -23.46 10.67 12.66
N GLU A 290 -24.66 10.40 12.11
CA GLU A 290 -25.68 9.64 12.83
C GLU A 290 -25.22 8.19 13.02
N GLN A 291 -25.43 7.67 14.22
CA GLN A 291 -25.19 6.26 14.51
C GLN A 291 -26.43 5.43 14.15
N PRO A 292 -26.28 4.23 13.60
CA PRO A 292 -25.03 3.55 13.25
C PRO A 292 -24.37 4.06 11.96
N VAL A 293 -23.05 3.94 11.85
CA VAL A 293 -22.27 4.38 10.69
C VAL A 293 -22.60 3.54 9.45
N THR A 294 -22.76 4.22 8.32
CA THR A 294 -23.05 3.60 7.02
C THR A 294 -21.91 3.81 6.04
N PRO A 295 -21.75 2.97 4.99
CA PRO A 295 -20.77 3.22 3.92
C PRO A 295 -20.96 4.59 3.24
N ASP A 296 -22.20 5.07 3.09
CA ASP A 296 -22.47 6.36 2.47
C ASP A 296 -22.12 7.52 3.41
N GLY A 297 -22.40 7.41 4.72
CA GLY A 297 -21.94 8.36 5.73
C GLY A 297 -20.42 8.49 5.75
N LEU A 298 -19.69 7.36 5.69
CA LEU A 298 -18.23 7.37 5.59
C LEU A 298 -17.72 8.07 4.34
N ARG A 299 -18.32 7.84 3.17
CA ARG A 299 -17.94 8.56 1.94
C ARG A 299 -18.15 10.06 2.07
N GLN A 300 -19.24 10.50 2.72
CA GLN A 300 -19.52 11.92 2.96
C GLN A 300 -18.56 12.53 3.98
N ALA A 301 -18.19 11.79 5.02
CA ALA A 301 -17.23 12.24 6.02
C ALA A 301 -15.81 12.42 5.46
N LEU A 302 -15.43 11.63 4.44
CA LEU A 302 -14.12 11.71 3.79
C LEU A 302 -14.08 12.69 2.61
N ALA A 303 -15.21 13.10 2.04
CA ALA A 303 -15.29 14.09 0.98
C ALA A 303 -15.12 15.52 1.52
#